data_967b74fbca2ad72835972f2118aa9cb7
#
_entry.id   967b74fbca2ad72835972f2118aa9cb7
#
_cell.length_a   1.000
_cell.length_b   1.000
_cell.length_c   1.000
_cell.angle_alpha   90.00
_cell.angle_beta   90.00
_cell.angle_gamma   90.00
#
_symmetry.space_group_name_H-M   'P 1'
#
loop_
_entity.id
_entity.type
_entity.pdbx_description
1 polymer ?
#
loop_
_entity_poly.entity_id
_entity_poly.type
_entity_poly.pdbx_seq_one_letter_code
_entity_poly.pdbx_strand_id
1 'polypeptide(L)'
;DNSVVEKAKNIKPSERGELEITDLNKVYMEEGTLTVELLGRGMAWLDTGTHTSMLKASNFVEAVQTTQGTYIACLEEIAYRKGWISKEQVIELAKPLMKTGYGKYLMDIIE
;
A
#
# COMPACT_ATOMS: atom_id res chain seq x y z
N ASP A 1 -12.00 8.21 -7.94
CA ASP A 1 -12.15 8.25 -9.40
C ASP A 1 -11.30 9.36 -10.03
N ASN A 2 -11.34 9.52 -11.35
CA ASN A 2 -10.49 10.51 -12.05
C ASN A 2 -10.90 11.97 -11.79
N SER A 3 -12.07 12.23 -11.21
CA SER A 3 -12.48 13.60 -10.83
C SER A 3 -11.60 14.18 -9.72
N VAL A 4 -10.87 13.32 -8.99
CA VAL A 4 -9.94 13.72 -7.92
C VAL A 4 -8.91 14.76 -8.40
N VAL A 5 -8.45 14.66 -9.63
CA VAL A 5 -7.45 15.56 -10.20
C VAL A 5 -7.96 17.00 -10.24
N GLU A 6 -9.17 17.20 -10.73
CA GLU A 6 -9.78 18.54 -10.82
C GLU A 6 -10.19 19.05 -9.42
N LYS A 7 -10.71 18.18 -8.55
CA LYS A 7 -11.04 18.55 -7.17
C LYS A 7 -9.78 19.01 -6.42
N ALA A 8 -8.69 18.26 -6.52
CA ALA A 8 -7.43 18.58 -5.86
C ALA A 8 -6.83 19.92 -6.33
N LYS A 9 -6.96 20.27 -7.61
CA LYS A 9 -6.53 21.58 -8.13
C LYS A 9 -7.29 22.77 -7.51
N ASN A 10 -8.51 22.56 -7.04
CA ASN A 10 -9.38 23.59 -6.49
C ASN A 10 -9.31 23.72 -4.97
N ILE A 11 -8.59 22.81 -4.28
CA ILE A 11 -8.37 22.90 -2.85
C ILE A 11 -7.41 24.04 -2.54
N LYS A 12 -7.70 24.77 -1.45
CA LYS A 12 -6.84 25.84 -0.96
C LYS A 12 -5.90 25.30 0.12
N PRO A 13 -4.68 25.82 0.20
CA PRO A 13 -3.79 25.51 1.31
C PRO A 13 -4.41 25.82 2.67
N SER A 14 -4.14 24.95 3.65
CA SER A 14 -4.52 25.16 5.06
C SER A 14 -3.69 26.27 5.70
N GLU A 15 -3.96 26.58 6.97
CA GLU A 15 -3.15 27.52 7.75
C GLU A 15 -1.65 27.12 7.81
N ARG A 16 -1.35 25.82 7.64
CA ARG A 16 0.01 25.29 7.55
C ARG A 16 0.66 25.49 6.19
N GLY A 17 -0.07 26.00 5.20
CA GLY A 17 0.40 26.17 3.83
C GLY A 17 0.39 24.89 3.00
N GLU A 18 -0.25 23.83 3.47
CA GLU A 18 -0.31 22.52 2.80
C GLU A 18 -1.71 22.23 2.26
N LEU A 19 -1.79 21.48 1.16
CA LEU A 19 -3.05 20.93 0.66
C LEU A 19 -3.41 19.69 1.50
N GLU A 20 -4.57 19.74 2.14
CA GLU A 20 -4.98 18.70 3.07
C GLU A 20 -5.90 17.66 2.39
N ILE A 21 -5.58 16.39 2.57
CA ILE A 21 -6.43 15.29 2.08
C ILE A 21 -7.83 15.34 2.70
N THR A 22 -7.95 15.84 3.93
CA THR A 22 -9.23 16.01 4.62
C THR A 22 -10.15 16.98 3.88
N ASP A 23 -9.61 18.05 3.30
CA ASP A 23 -10.42 19.00 2.53
C ASP A 23 -10.89 18.39 1.20
N LEU A 24 -10.07 17.56 0.58
CA LEU A 24 -10.49 16.76 -0.57
C LEU A 24 -11.62 15.78 -0.21
N ASN A 25 -11.51 15.09 0.92
CA ASN A 25 -12.56 14.20 1.40
C ASN A 25 -13.86 14.94 1.71
N LYS A 26 -13.80 16.18 2.21
CA LYS A 26 -15.00 17.03 2.42
C LYS A 26 -15.73 17.32 1.11
N VAL A 27 -15.01 17.59 0.02
CA VAL A 27 -15.63 17.79 -1.30
C VAL A 27 -16.47 16.59 -1.70
N TYR A 28 -15.91 15.37 -1.58
CA TYR A 28 -16.65 14.14 -1.88
C TYR A 28 -17.82 13.91 -0.92
N MET A 29 -17.67 14.29 0.35
CA MET A 29 -18.73 14.19 1.35
C MET A 29 -19.90 15.14 1.01
N GLU A 30 -19.61 16.38 0.64
CA GLU A 30 -20.61 17.39 0.26
C GLU A 30 -21.35 16.99 -1.04
N GLU A 31 -20.67 16.32 -1.96
CA GLU A 31 -21.26 15.75 -3.17
C GLU A 31 -22.08 14.47 -2.90
N GLY A 32 -22.00 13.91 -1.69
CA GLY A 32 -22.70 12.66 -1.34
C GLY A 32 -22.09 11.41 -1.99
N THR A 33 -20.85 11.50 -2.46
CA THR A 33 -20.14 10.42 -3.17
C THR A 33 -19.01 9.78 -2.35
N LEU A 34 -18.74 10.30 -1.14
CA LEU A 34 -17.77 9.71 -0.22
C LEU A 34 -18.29 8.38 0.33
N THR A 35 -17.47 7.34 0.19
CA THR A 35 -17.69 6.06 0.86
C THR A 35 -16.64 5.84 1.95
N VAL A 36 -17.01 5.16 3.02
CA VAL A 36 -16.13 4.89 4.17
C VAL A 36 -16.05 3.38 4.38
N GLU A 37 -14.83 2.86 4.40
CA GLU A 37 -14.53 1.48 4.76
C GLU A 37 -13.92 1.43 6.16
N LEU A 38 -14.51 0.63 7.05
CA LEU A 38 -13.99 0.42 8.40
C LEU A 38 -12.93 -0.66 8.38
N LEU A 39 -11.71 -0.31 8.76
CA LEU A 39 -10.63 -1.27 8.92
C LEU A 39 -10.92 -2.19 10.10
N GLY A 40 -10.81 -3.50 9.88
CA GLY A 40 -11.02 -4.52 10.89
C GLY A 40 -9.91 -4.58 11.94
N ARG A 41 -10.07 -5.47 12.93
CA ARG A 41 -9.03 -5.73 13.92
C ARG A 41 -7.76 -6.27 13.26
N GLY A 42 -6.61 -5.87 13.76
CA GLY A 42 -5.30 -6.30 13.24
C GLY A 42 -4.76 -5.42 12.12
N MET A 43 -5.54 -4.46 11.62
CA MET A 43 -5.02 -3.45 10.70
C MET A 43 -4.19 -2.43 11.46
N ALA A 44 -3.02 -2.07 10.92
CA ALA A 44 -2.16 -1.04 11.46
C ALA A 44 -2.13 0.16 10.53
N TRP A 45 -2.35 1.34 11.09
CA TRP A 45 -2.13 2.61 10.42
C TRP A 45 -0.83 3.20 10.96
N LEU A 46 0.15 3.40 10.09
CA LEU A 46 1.47 3.90 10.46
C LEU A 46 1.78 5.18 9.69
N ASP A 47 1.95 6.28 10.41
CA ASP A 47 2.46 7.51 9.83
C ASP A 47 3.99 7.43 9.66
N THR A 48 4.52 7.95 8.57
CA THR A 48 5.95 7.92 8.22
C THR A 48 6.52 9.33 7.99
N GLY A 49 5.83 10.35 8.45
CA GLY A 49 6.18 11.76 8.22
C GLY A 49 7.42 12.24 8.98
N THR A 50 7.97 11.48 9.91
CA THR A 50 9.22 11.78 10.63
C THR A 50 10.19 10.61 10.56
N HIS A 51 11.49 10.86 10.76
CA HIS A 51 12.49 9.79 10.82
C HIS A 51 12.15 8.72 11.86
N THR A 52 11.66 9.14 13.02
CA THR A 52 11.27 8.23 14.11
C THR A 52 10.05 7.40 13.73
N SER A 53 9.03 7.98 13.14
CA SER A 53 7.83 7.25 12.73
C SER A 53 8.11 6.29 11.57
N MET A 54 8.97 6.69 10.63
CA MET A 54 9.45 5.83 9.54
C MET A 54 10.20 4.61 10.08
N LEU A 55 11.12 4.81 11.04
CA LEU A 55 11.84 3.71 11.67
C LEU A 55 10.90 2.74 12.40
N LYS A 56 9.90 3.26 13.13
CA LYS A 56 8.88 2.43 13.79
C LYS A 56 8.06 1.62 12.79
N ALA A 57 7.67 2.22 11.67
CA ALA A 57 6.95 1.53 10.60
C ALA A 57 7.81 0.42 9.97
N SER A 58 9.08 0.70 9.71
CA SER A 58 10.03 -0.30 9.17
C SER A 58 10.21 -1.49 10.11
N ASN A 59 10.40 -1.23 11.40
CA ASN A 59 10.53 -2.29 12.41
C ASN A 59 9.24 -3.12 12.53
N PHE A 60 8.08 -2.48 12.43
CA PHE A 60 6.79 -3.18 12.46
C PHE A 60 6.64 -4.10 11.24
N VAL A 61 6.93 -3.60 10.03
CA VAL A 61 6.87 -4.39 8.80
C VAL A 61 7.84 -5.56 8.87
N GLU A 62 9.09 -5.33 9.29
CA GLU A 62 10.10 -6.37 9.45
C GLU A 62 9.62 -7.47 10.41
N ALA A 63 9.13 -7.09 11.59
CA ALA A 63 8.65 -8.04 12.59
C ALA A 63 7.47 -8.89 12.08
N VAL A 64 6.51 -8.28 11.37
CA VAL A 64 5.38 -8.99 10.78
C VAL A 64 5.85 -9.96 9.70
N GLN A 65 6.68 -9.50 8.76
CA GLN A 65 7.18 -10.33 7.67
C GLN A 65 7.98 -11.52 8.17
N THR A 66 8.88 -11.29 9.13
CA THR A 66 9.73 -12.34 9.70
C THR A 66 8.91 -13.37 10.48
N THR A 67 7.92 -12.89 11.26
CA THR A 67 7.10 -13.78 12.11
C THR A 67 6.10 -14.59 11.30
N GLN A 68 5.52 -14.00 10.27
CA GLN A 68 4.48 -14.63 9.45
C GLN A 68 5.02 -15.36 8.22
N GLY A 69 6.28 -15.12 7.85
CA GLY A 69 6.86 -15.69 6.63
C GLY A 69 6.23 -15.15 5.33
N THR A 70 5.67 -13.93 5.38
CA THR A 70 5.00 -13.30 4.24
C THR A 70 5.58 -11.91 3.97
N TYR A 71 5.52 -11.43 2.74
CA TYR A 71 5.88 -10.06 2.42
C TYR A 71 4.64 -9.18 2.36
N ILE A 72 4.67 -8.05 3.08
CA ILE A 72 3.61 -7.04 3.03
C ILE A 72 3.66 -6.35 1.67
N ALA A 73 2.50 -6.22 1.02
CA ALA A 73 2.35 -5.57 -0.28
C ALA A 73 3.23 -6.18 -1.40
N CYS A 74 3.47 -7.49 -1.36
CA CYS A 74 4.11 -8.20 -2.47
C CYS A 74 3.20 -8.15 -3.71
N LEU A 75 3.54 -7.29 -4.66
CA LEU A 75 2.69 -7.02 -5.83
C LEU A 75 2.53 -8.26 -6.71
N GLU A 76 3.58 -9.04 -6.88
CA GLU A 76 3.59 -10.27 -7.66
C GLU A 76 2.67 -11.33 -7.04
N GLU A 77 2.73 -11.51 -5.72
CA GLU A 77 1.83 -12.41 -5.03
C GLU A 77 0.39 -11.98 -5.15
N ILE A 78 0.10 -10.67 -4.95
CA ILE A 78 -1.25 -10.12 -5.10
C ILE A 78 -1.77 -10.36 -6.52
N ALA A 79 -0.98 -10.06 -7.53
CA ALA A 79 -1.34 -10.24 -8.92
C ALA A 79 -1.57 -11.72 -9.26
N TYR A 80 -0.73 -12.62 -8.77
CA TYR A 80 -0.86 -14.06 -8.93
C TYR A 80 -2.15 -14.59 -8.27
N ARG A 81 -2.36 -14.25 -7.00
CA ARG A 81 -3.58 -14.68 -6.25
C ARG A 81 -4.87 -14.12 -6.85
N LYS A 82 -4.82 -12.94 -7.50
CA LYS A 82 -5.94 -12.34 -8.24
C LYS A 82 -6.12 -12.93 -9.65
N GLY A 83 -5.21 -13.77 -10.12
CA GLY A 83 -5.24 -14.34 -11.46
C GLY A 83 -4.89 -13.35 -12.58
N TRP A 84 -4.22 -12.24 -12.23
CA TRP A 84 -3.79 -11.23 -13.20
C TRP A 84 -2.51 -11.62 -13.93
N ILE A 85 -1.68 -12.45 -13.29
CA ILE A 85 -0.47 -13.04 -13.86
C ILE A 85 -0.46 -14.55 -13.63
N SER A 86 0.20 -15.30 -14.54
CA SER A 86 0.36 -16.74 -14.44
C SER A 86 1.54 -17.14 -13.57
N LYS A 87 1.61 -18.42 -13.20
CA LYS A 87 2.76 -19.04 -12.53
C LYS A 87 4.07 -18.78 -13.29
N GLU A 88 4.06 -18.96 -14.62
CA GLU A 88 5.22 -18.75 -15.47
C GLU A 88 5.70 -17.31 -15.42
N GLN A 89 4.78 -16.36 -15.38
CA GLN A 89 5.10 -14.93 -15.24
C GLN A 89 5.72 -14.62 -13.88
N VAL A 90 5.26 -15.23 -12.79
CA VAL A 90 5.91 -15.10 -11.47
C VAL A 90 7.33 -15.63 -11.51
N ILE A 91 7.56 -16.80 -12.15
CA ILE A 91 8.91 -17.38 -12.32
C ILE A 91 9.83 -16.40 -13.07
N GLU A 92 9.34 -15.81 -14.17
CA GLU A 92 10.15 -14.84 -14.92
C GLU A 92 10.51 -13.60 -14.09
N LEU A 93 9.56 -13.09 -13.29
CA LEU A 93 9.80 -11.96 -12.38
C LEU A 93 10.76 -12.32 -11.25
N ALA A 94 10.74 -13.54 -10.75
CA ALA A 94 11.62 -14.02 -9.70
C ALA A 94 13.08 -14.21 -10.17
N LYS A 95 13.33 -14.60 -11.43
CA LYS A 95 14.66 -14.91 -11.95
C LYS A 95 15.77 -13.90 -11.61
N PRO A 96 15.60 -12.59 -11.87
CA PRO A 96 16.63 -11.60 -11.54
C PRO A 96 16.85 -11.43 -10.03
N LEU A 97 15.88 -11.87 -9.21
CA LEU A 97 15.84 -11.66 -7.76
C LEU A 97 16.26 -12.90 -6.96
N MET A 98 16.61 -14.01 -7.60
CA MET A 98 16.90 -15.30 -6.95
C MET A 98 18.03 -15.28 -5.91
N LYS A 99 18.90 -14.26 -5.96
CA LYS A 99 19.95 -14.06 -4.95
C LYS A 99 19.44 -13.40 -3.66
N THR A 100 18.20 -12.95 -3.63
CA THR A 100 17.57 -12.27 -2.50
C THR A 100 16.53 -13.16 -1.82
N GLY A 101 16.16 -12.84 -0.57
CA GLY A 101 15.04 -13.50 0.12
C GLY A 101 13.72 -13.28 -0.62
N TYR A 102 13.53 -12.12 -1.24
CA TYR A 102 12.32 -11.80 -1.99
C TYR A 102 12.13 -12.71 -3.22
N GLY A 103 13.19 -12.91 -4.01
CA GLY A 103 13.09 -13.82 -5.17
C GLY A 103 12.79 -15.26 -4.78
N LYS A 104 13.36 -15.74 -3.66
CA LYS A 104 13.05 -17.08 -3.12
C LYS A 104 11.58 -17.16 -2.69
N TYR A 105 11.09 -16.14 -1.97
CA TYR A 105 9.69 -16.06 -1.57
C TYR A 105 8.74 -16.13 -2.78
N LEU A 106 9.05 -15.45 -3.88
CA LEU A 106 8.23 -15.53 -5.11
C LEU A 106 8.17 -16.95 -5.67
N MET A 107 9.21 -17.75 -5.49
CA MET A 107 9.18 -19.15 -5.90
C MET A 107 8.34 -20.00 -4.94
N ASP A 108 8.43 -19.73 -3.64
CA ASP A 108 7.70 -20.48 -2.61
C ASP A 108 6.17 -20.29 -2.73
N ILE A 109 5.69 -19.10 -3.10
CA ILE A 109 4.24 -18.82 -3.23
C ILE A 109 3.55 -19.51 -4.40
N ILE A 110 4.31 -20.09 -5.33
CA ILE A 110 3.78 -20.77 -6.53
C ILE A 110 3.93 -22.32 -6.48
N GLU A 111 4.52 -22.84 -5.40
CA GLU A 111 4.54 -24.28 -5.14
C GLU A 111 3.18 -24.80 -4.67
#